data_fccc03644559ba3a47a50e5b96b829db
#
_entry.id   fccc03644559ba3a47a50e5b96b829db
#
_cell.length_a   1.000
_cell.length_b   1.000
_cell.length_c   1.000
_cell.angle_alpha   90.00
_cell.angle_beta   90.00
_cell.angle_gamma   90.00
#
_symmetry.space_group_name_H-M   'P 1'
#
loop_
_entity.id
_entity.type
_entity.pdbx_description
1 polymer ?
#
loop_
_entity_poly.entity_id
_entity_poly.type
_entity_poly.pdbx_seq_one_letter_code
_entity_poly.pdbx_strand_id
1 'polypeptide(L)' 'MKLEVILDRYPYRFVQFGELESGYPDLRIQKMNYNTWRWNDMYYLDSQAQLDCCIEDPEYVK' A
#
# COMPACT_ATOMS: atom_id res chain seq x y z
N MET A 1 8.91 11.09 -8.64
CA MET A 1 7.84 10.42 -7.91
C MET A 1 8.30 10.10 -6.50
N LYS A 2 7.53 10.46 -5.52
CA LYS A 2 7.98 10.36 -4.13
C LYS A 2 7.16 9.30 -3.39
N LEU A 3 7.83 8.28 -2.88
CA LEU A 3 7.20 7.27 -2.05
C LEU A 3 7.01 7.81 -0.63
N GLU A 4 5.80 7.69 -0.12
CA GLU A 4 5.50 8.05 1.25
C GLU A 4 4.90 6.83 1.96
N VAL A 5 5.52 6.41 3.08
CA VAL A 5 4.99 5.33 3.89
C VAL A 5 3.95 5.91 4.82
N ILE A 6 2.69 5.50 4.63
CA ILE A 6 1.57 5.98 5.43
C ILE A 6 1.54 5.24 6.76
N LEU A 7 1.70 3.91 6.70
CA LEU A 7 1.65 3.07 7.89
C LEU A 7 2.53 1.85 7.67
N ASP A 8 3.35 1.53 8.66
CA ASP A 8 4.22 0.36 8.63
C ASP A 8 3.62 -0.72 9.52
N ARG A 9 3.20 -1.83 8.93
CA ARG A 9 2.70 -3.01 9.63
C ARG A 9 3.43 -4.25 9.12
N TYR A 10 4.69 -4.34 9.44
CA TYR A 10 5.55 -5.42 8.98
C TYR A 10 4.88 -6.79 9.16
N PRO A 11 4.89 -7.68 8.16
CA PRO A 11 5.62 -7.60 6.88
C PRO A 11 4.89 -6.81 5.78
N TYR A 12 3.87 -6.08 6.12
CA TYR A 12 3.12 -5.22 5.21
C TYR A 12 3.41 -3.76 5.47
N ARG A 13 3.28 -2.94 4.44
CA ARG A 13 3.28 -1.49 4.60
C ARG A 13 2.31 -0.87 3.62
N PHE A 14 1.73 0.24 4.03
CA PHE A 14 0.80 1.02 3.22
C PHE A 14 1.52 2.26 2.75
N VAL A 15 1.54 2.47 1.42
CA VAL A 15 2.34 3.53 0.84
C VAL A 15 1.52 4.34 -0.16
N GLN A 16 1.96 5.57 -0.40
CA GLN A 16 1.42 6.43 -1.44
C GLN A 16 2.54 6.81 -2.40
N PHE A 17 2.33 6.56 -3.70
CA PHE A 17 3.23 6.97 -4.77
C PHE A 17 2.67 8.20 -5.47
N GLY A 18 2.67 9.34 -4.79
CA GLY A 18 2.14 10.56 -5.35
C GLY A 18 0.65 10.47 -5.66
N GLU A 19 0.24 11.03 -6.78
CA GLU A 19 -1.15 11.08 -7.20
C GLU A 19 -1.31 10.50 -8.61
N LEU A 20 -2.48 9.89 -8.85
CA LEU A 20 -2.85 9.45 -10.18
C LEU A 20 -3.20 10.64 -11.06
N GLU A 21 -3.29 10.42 -12.39
CA GLU A 21 -3.68 11.47 -13.33
C GLU A 21 -5.03 12.10 -12.97
N SER A 22 -5.91 11.31 -12.37
CA SER A 22 -7.23 11.77 -11.96
C SER A 22 -7.20 12.66 -10.72
N GLY A 23 -6.04 12.81 -10.06
CA GLY A 23 -5.91 13.60 -8.83
C GLY A 23 -6.10 12.79 -7.56
N TYR A 24 -6.50 11.52 -7.67
CA TYR A 24 -6.61 10.65 -6.50
C TYR A 24 -5.23 10.15 -6.06
N PRO A 25 -5.04 9.92 -4.75
CA PRO A 25 -3.75 9.38 -4.28
C PRO A 25 -3.53 7.97 -4.82
N ASP A 26 -2.29 7.68 -5.20
CA ASP A 26 -1.89 6.34 -5.64
C ASP A 26 -1.53 5.51 -4.42
N LEU A 27 -2.52 4.85 -3.85
CA LEU A 27 -2.37 4.08 -2.61
C LEU A 27 -2.10 2.62 -2.95
N ARG A 28 -1.12 2.02 -2.25
CA ARG A 28 -0.73 0.63 -2.47
C ARG A 28 -0.42 -0.06 -1.15
N ILE A 29 -0.64 -1.38 -1.13
CA ILE A 29 -0.17 -2.24 -0.07
C ILE A 29 1.02 -3.01 -0.59
N GLN A 30 2.13 -2.96 0.13
CA GLN A 30 3.34 -3.70 -0.20
C GLN A 30 3.62 -4.74 0.88
N LYS A 31 4.23 -5.86 0.46
CA LYS A 31 4.67 -6.91 1.36
C LYS A 31 6.15 -7.17 1.16
N MET A 32 6.87 -7.40 2.27
CA MET A 32 8.29 -7.75 2.20
C MET A 32 8.47 -9.12 1.55
N ASN A 33 9.33 -9.17 0.54
CA ASN A 33 9.76 -10.43 -0.08
C ASN A 33 11.09 -10.83 0.57
N TYR A 34 11.06 -11.90 1.37
CA TYR A 34 12.23 -12.36 2.10
C TYR A 34 13.30 -12.98 1.20
N ASN A 35 12.95 -13.39 -0.01
CA ASN A 35 13.92 -13.94 -0.95
C ASN A 35 14.79 -12.87 -1.57
N THR A 36 14.24 -11.68 -1.80
CA THR A 36 14.94 -10.56 -2.43
C THR A 36 15.21 -9.41 -1.48
N TRP A 37 14.60 -9.43 -0.29
CA TRP A 37 14.65 -8.34 0.70
C TRP A 37 14.14 -7.02 0.12
N ARG A 38 13.10 -7.12 -0.73
CA ARG A 38 12.48 -5.97 -1.36
C ARG A 38 10.99 -5.95 -1.09
N TRP A 39 10.44 -4.73 -1.10
CA TRP A 39 9.01 -4.54 -0.98
C TRP A 39 8.36 -4.78 -2.35
N ASN A 40 7.38 -5.68 -2.39
CA ASN A 40 6.61 -5.94 -3.60
C ASN A 40 5.21 -5.36 -3.46
N ASP A 41 4.73 -4.73 -4.54
CA ASP A 41 3.36 -4.25 -4.58
C ASP A 41 2.41 -5.45 -4.60
N MET A 42 1.47 -5.49 -3.65
CA MET A 42 0.45 -6.54 -3.63
C MET A 42 -0.84 -6.07 -4.27
N TYR A 43 -1.32 -4.93 -3.83
CA TYR A 43 -2.61 -4.42 -4.27
C TYR A 43 -2.57 -2.92 -4.42
N TYR A 44 -3.39 -2.42 -5.35
CA TYR A 44 -3.67 -1.01 -5.52
C TYR A 44 -5.00 -0.72 -4.85
N LEU A 45 -5.07 0.37 -4.10
CA LEU A 45 -6.27 0.73 -3.37
C LEU A 45 -7.00 1.85 -4.10
N ASP A 46 -8.32 1.73 -4.23
CA ASP A 46 -9.12 2.68 -4.99
C ASP A 46 -9.60 3.87 -4.14
N SER A 47 -9.59 3.72 -2.82
CA SER A 47 -10.13 4.77 -1.95
C SER A 47 -9.54 4.70 -0.56
N GLN A 48 -9.69 5.80 0.18
CA GLN A 48 -9.27 5.88 1.58
C GLN A 48 -10.03 4.86 2.44
N ALA A 49 -11.29 4.60 2.11
CA ALA A 49 -12.08 3.60 2.84
C ALA A 49 -11.47 2.21 2.72
N GLN A 50 -11.00 1.84 1.53
CA GLN A 50 -10.29 0.57 1.35
C GLN A 50 -9.01 0.53 2.16
N LEU A 51 -8.27 1.63 2.17
CA LEU A 51 -7.04 1.72 2.97
C LEU A 51 -7.34 1.48 4.45
N ASP A 52 -8.40 2.10 4.97
CA ASP A 52 -8.78 1.95 6.37
C ASP A 52 -9.12 0.51 6.71
N CYS A 53 -9.84 -0.19 5.82
CA CYS A 53 -10.14 -1.61 6.01
C CYS A 53 -8.86 -2.45 6.00
N CYS A 54 -7.94 -2.13 5.11
CA CYS A 54 -6.67 -2.88 4.99
C CYS A 54 -5.72 -2.59 6.15
N ILE A 55 -5.82 -1.44 6.78
CA ILE A 55 -5.03 -1.13 7.98
C ILE A 55 -5.40 -2.07 9.11
N GLU A 56 -6.68 -2.40 9.26
CA GLU A 56 -7.13 -3.34 10.28
C GLU A 56 -6.82 -4.79 9.89
N ASP A 57 -6.96 -5.11 8.60
CA ASP A 57 -6.71 -6.45 8.07
C ASP A 57 -6.00 -6.35 6.73
N PRO A 58 -4.67 -6.48 6.69
CA PRO A 58 -3.92 -6.39 5.44
C PRO A 58 -4.31 -7.43 4.39
N GLU A 59 -4.98 -8.49 4.81
CA GLU A 59 -5.43 -9.54 3.90
C GLU A 59 -6.86 -9.34 3.40
N TYR A 60 -7.48 -8.23 3.76
CA TYR A 60 -8.85 -7.91 3.38
C TYR A 60 -9.08 -7.99 1.87
N VAL A 61 -8.09 -7.63 1.08
CA VAL A 61 -8.21 -7.58 -0.39
C VAL A 61 -7.78 -8.87 -1.10
N LYS A 62 -7.49 -9.91 -0.36
CA LYS A 62 -7.16 -11.20 -0.96
C LYS A 62 -8.33 -11.83 -1.67
#